data_29faf0907d3f32205e3fc6cc065eb02e
#
_entry.id   29faf0907d3f32205e3fc6cc065eb02e
#
_cell.length_a   1.000
_cell.length_b   1.000
_cell.length_c   1.000
_cell.angle_alpha   90.00
_cell.angle_beta   90.00
_cell.angle_gamma   90.00
#
_symmetry.space_group_name_H-M   'P 1'
#
loop_
_entity.id
_entity.type
_entity.pdbx_description
1 polymer ?
#
loop_
_entity_poly.entity_id
_entity_poly.type
_entity_poly.pdbx_seq_one_letter_code
_entity_poly.pdbx_strand_id
1 'polypeptide(L)'
;VHSAMPMSQARKRCSQLIVIEPDFQKYREVSSQIHQIFQKYTAVIEPLSLDEAYLDVTENLKNIPSATEVATQIRADIFAATRLTASAGVAPNKFLAKIASDWNKPNGLFVIKPHQIQHFIQDLALKKIPGVGKVTYEKLNQLNLHTLGDLQKIEENVLIHHFGKYGKQLYLYAQGIDNRPVKAERERQQISKEITFDDDYTLTECNHAWQPLTEQIWRSLERKQLTARGVNVKLKLKNFQTLQHSKSFKLPLRSQQDLEQVVLQLLNEMHIDPSFQFRLVGVGVYQLQALQQESQLSLW
;
A
#
# COMPACT_ATOMS: atom_id res chain seq x y z
N VAL A 1 17.72 15.48 5.28
CA VAL A 1 16.60 14.74 5.89
C VAL A 1 15.62 14.37 4.78
N HIS A 2 15.08 13.16 4.80
CA HIS A 2 14.14 12.67 3.79
C HIS A 2 13.11 11.72 4.44
N SER A 3 12.02 11.41 3.73
CA SER A 3 11.00 10.45 4.16
C SER A 3 11.60 9.10 4.55
N ALA A 4 11.01 8.44 5.55
CA ALA A 4 11.44 7.17 6.12
C ALA A 4 12.83 7.18 6.80
N MET A 5 13.45 8.35 6.99
CA MET A 5 14.65 8.46 7.81
C MET A 5 14.26 8.33 9.29
N PRO A 6 14.95 7.50 10.09
CA PRO A 6 14.74 7.44 11.53
C PRO A 6 14.91 8.83 12.18
N MET A 7 14.01 9.18 13.10
CA MET A 7 14.02 10.51 13.75
C MET A 7 15.35 10.83 14.44
N SER A 8 15.98 9.83 15.06
CA SER A 8 17.31 9.96 15.66
C SER A 8 18.39 10.38 14.66
N GLN A 9 18.34 9.84 13.44
CA GLN A 9 19.25 10.24 12.35
C GLN A 9 18.90 11.62 11.79
N ALA A 10 17.58 11.92 11.65
CA ALA A 10 17.13 13.22 11.19
C ALA A 10 17.63 14.35 12.11
N ARG A 11 17.47 14.17 13.43
CA ARG A 11 17.97 15.13 14.45
C ARG A 11 19.49 15.27 14.42
N LYS A 12 20.25 14.20 14.20
CA LYS A 12 21.72 14.26 14.04
C LYS A 12 22.14 15.04 12.80
N ARG A 13 21.37 14.95 11.71
CA ARG A 13 21.67 15.65 10.44
C ARG A 13 21.19 17.10 10.43
N CYS A 14 20.21 17.43 11.24
CA CYS A 14 19.65 18.76 11.36
C CYS A 14 19.28 19.01 12.84
N SER A 15 20.18 19.64 13.58
CA SER A 15 20.00 19.93 15.02
C SER A 15 18.83 20.90 15.29
N GLN A 16 18.49 21.73 14.31
CA GLN A 16 17.39 22.70 14.39
C GLN A 16 16.07 22.16 13.80
N LEU A 17 15.94 20.84 13.65
CA LEU A 17 14.75 20.22 13.09
C LEU A 17 13.52 20.48 13.96
N ILE A 18 12.53 21.13 13.38
CA ILE A 18 11.21 21.28 13.98
C ILE A 18 10.40 20.02 13.65
N VAL A 19 9.94 19.33 14.69
CA VAL A 19 9.12 18.13 14.57
C VAL A 19 7.67 18.50 14.80
N ILE A 20 6.81 18.19 13.83
CA ILE A 20 5.37 18.43 13.89
C ILE A 20 4.68 17.07 13.94
N GLU A 21 3.79 16.90 14.90
CA GLU A 21 2.95 15.69 15.00
C GLU A 21 2.02 15.56 13.79
N PRO A 22 1.90 14.36 13.19
CA PRO A 22 1.03 14.13 12.04
C PRO A 22 -0.45 14.18 12.45
N ASP A 23 -1.26 14.95 11.73
CA ASP A 23 -2.70 15.02 11.89
C ASP A 23 -3.41 14.16 10.82
N PHE A 24 -3.55 12.87 11.10
CA PHE A 24 -4.21 11.95 10.19
C PHE A 24 -5.70 12.20 9.98
N GLN A 25 -6.37 12.89 10.92
CA GLN A 25 -7.76 13.29 10.73
C GLN A 25 -7.85 14.33 9.62
N LYS A 26 -7.07 15.40 9.73
CA LYS A 26 -6.98 16.45 8.72
C LYS A 26 -6.55 15.91 7.36
N TYR A 27 -5.59 14.97 7.32
CA TYR A 27 -5.15 14.36 6.06
C TYR A 27 -6.28 13.59 5.38
N ARG A 28 -7.10 12.85 6.14
CA ARG A 28 -8.29 12.15 5.59
C ARG A 28 -9.37 13.10 5.09
N GLU A 29 -9.60 14.19 5.81
CA GLU A 29 -10.58 15.22 5.41
C GLU A 29 -10.17 15.87 4.08
N VAL A 30 -8.90 16.27 3.93
CA VAL A 30 -8.39 16.84 2.68
C VAL A 30 -8.37 15.81 1.57
N SER A 31 -7.97 14.57 1.86
CA SER A 31 -8.05 13.46 0.90
C SER A 31 -9.48 13.26 0.38
N SER A 32 -10.48 13.33 1.26
CA SER A 32 -11.90 13.24 0.87
C SER A 32 -12.31 14.37 -0.06
N GLN A 33 -11.88 15.62 0.20
CA GLN A 33 -12.13 16.75 -0.69
C GLN A 33 -11.51 16.55 -2.08
N ILE A 34 -10.27 16.05 -2.13
CA ILE A 34 -9.57 15.74 -3.39
C ILE A 34 -10.32 14.63 -4.15
N HIS A 35 -10.78 13.58 -3.46
CA HIS A 35 -11.58 12.53 -4.08
C HIS A 35 -12.91 13.04 -4.65
N GLN A 36 -13.58 13.96 -3.97
CA GLN A 36 -14.79 14.62 -4.51
C GLN A 36 -14.49 15.43 -5.77
N ILE A 37 -13.29 16.01 -5.89
CA ILE A 37 -12.86 16.66 -7.12
C ILE A 37 -12.68 15.63 -8.23
N PHE A 38 -11.99 14.51 -7.99
CA PHE A 38 -11.82 13.43 -8.97
C PHE A 38 -13.16 12.92 -9.50
N GLN A 39 -14.15 12.72 -8.63
CA GLN A 39 -15.50 12.26 -8.97
C GLN A 39 -16.26 13.18 -9.93
N LYS A 40 -15.89 14.48 -10.04
CA LYS A 40 -16.44 15.38 -11.04
C LYS A 40 -15.96 15.07 -12.47
N TYR A 41 -14.87 14.31 -12.61
CA TYR A 41 -14.24 14.01 -13.90
C TYR A 41 -14.42 12.57 -14.34
N THR A 42 -14.40 11.62 -13.40
CA THR A 42 -14.57 10.18 -13.70
C THR A 42 -15.12 9.44 -12.51
N ALA A 43 -15.89 8.38 -12.78
CA ALA A 43 -16.31 7.42 -11.76
C ALA A 43 -15.27 6.33 -11.50
N VAL A 44 -14.28 6.15 -12.40
CA VAL A 44 -13.28 5.06 -12.32
C VAL A 44 -12.03 5.58 -11.66
N ILE A 45 -12.01 5.54 -10.33
CA ILE A 45 -10.95 6.05 -9.46
C ILE A 45 -10.43 4.91 -8.59
N GLU A 46 -9.13 4.62 -8.66
CA GLU A 46 -8.44 3.64 -7.79
C GLU A 46 -7.53 4.37 -6.80
N PRO A 47 -7.94 4.50 -5.53
CA PRO A 47 -7.08 5.07 -4.50
C PRO A 47 -5.89 4.16 -4.20
N LEU A 48 -4.69 4.74 -4.08
CA LEU A 48 -3.47 4.04 -3.66
C LEU A 48 -3.10 4.39 -2.21
N SER A 49 -3.28 5.65 -1.83
CA SER A 49 -3.03 6.20 -0.50
C SER A 49 -3.99 7.35 -0.22
N LEU A 50 -3.76 8.14 0.83
CA LEU A 50 -4.53 9.37 1.09
C LEU A 50 -4.26 10.46 0.06
N ASP A 51 -3.11 10.42 -0.62
CA ASP A 51 -2.60 11.46 -1.52
C ASP A 51 -2.37 10.99 -2.96
N GLU A 52 -2.64 9.73 -3.26
CA GLU A 52 -2.44 9.16 -4.60
C GLU A 52 -3.64 8.37 -5.09
N ALA A 53 -3.97 8.53 -6.37
CA ALA A 53 -4.98 7.72 -7.06
C ALA A 53 -4.64 7.55 -8.54
N TYR A 54 -5.09 6.45 -9.14
CA TYR A 54 -5.26 6.35 -10.59
C TYR A 54 -6.68 6.75 -10.97
N LEU A 55 -6.80 7.46 -12.07
CA LEU A 55 -8.06 7.85 -12.68
C LEU A 55 -8.09 7.33 -14.13
N ASP A 56 -9.12 6.58 -14.48
CA ASP A 56 -9.39 6.32 -15.89
C ASP A 56 -10.29 7.44 -16.41
N VAL A 57 -9.77 8.22 -17.35
CA VAL A 57 -10.45 9.36 -17.95
C VAL A 57 -10.71 9.15 -19.43
N THR A 58 -10.65 7.90 -19.90
CA THR A 58 -10.94 7.51 -21.29
C THR A 58 -12.35 7.99 -21.67
N GLU A 59 -13.32 7.73 -20.80
CA GLU A 59 -14.69 8.25 -20.87
C GLU A 59 -14.91 9.16 -19.64
N ASN A 60 -14.56 10.45 -19.77
CA ASN A 60 -14.70 11.36 -18.65
C ASN A 60 -16.07 12.07 -18.65
N LEU A 61 -16.56 12.39 -17.44
CA LEU A 61 -17.90 12.94 -17.21
C LEU A 61 -18.11 14.37 -17.77
N LYS A 62 -17.04 15.07 -18.10
CA LYS A 62 -17.08 16.43 -18.66
C LYS A 62 -16.93 16.48 -20.18
N ASN A 63 -16.80 15.32 -20.84
CA ASN A 63 -16.56 15.22 -22.27
C ASN A 63 -15.35 16.03 -22.76
N ILE A 64 -14.31 16.12 -21.93
CA ILE A 64 -13.06 16.80 -22.28
C ILE A 64 -12.27 15.89 -23.22
N PRO A 65 -11.86 16.38 -24.40
CA PRO A 65 -11.28 15.50 -25.44
C PRO A 65 -9.84 15.05 -25.14
N SER A 66 -9.19 15.62 -24.13
CA SER A 66 -7.79 15.35 -23.81
C SER A 66 -7.57 15.00 -22.34
N ALA A 67 -6.99 13.83 -22.08
CA ALA A 67 -6.59 13.44 -20.73
C ALA A 67 -5.57 14.42 -20.10
N THR A 68 -4.76 15.09 -20.93
CA THR A 68 -3.85 16.15 -20.50
C THR A 68 -4.61 17.36 -19.96
N GLU A 69 -5.69 17.74 -20.64
CA GLU A 69 -6.54 18.84 -20.21
C GLU A 69 -7.32 18.48 -18.94
N VAL A 70 -7.85 17.25 -18.85
CA VAL A 70 -8.48 16.72 -17.62
C VAL A 70 -7.51 16.83 -16.43
N ALA A 71 -6.27 16.35 -16.59
CA ALA A 71 -5.26 16.41 -15.54
C ALA A 71 -4.91 17.87 -15.15
N THR A 72 -4.88 18.79 -16.12
CA THR A 72 -4.64 20.21 -15.88
C THR A 72 -5.77 20.83 -15.04
N GLN A 73 -7.02 20.57 -15.42
CA GLN A 73 -8.18 21.08 -14.69
C GLN A 73 -8.27 20.49 -13.28
N ILE A 74 -8.07 19.18 -13.12
CA ILE A 74 -8.05 18.52 -11.79
C ILE A 74 -7.02 19.19 -10.87
N ARG A 75 -5.82 19.43 -11.34
CA ARG A 75 -4.75 20.08 -10.56
C ARG A 75 -5.13 21.51 -10.17
N ALA A 76 -5.75 22.25 -11.06
CA ALA A 76 -6.25 23.60 -10.79
C ALA A 76 -7.38 23.57 -9.74
N ASP A 77 -8.34 22.65 -9.86
CA ASP A 77 -9.45 22.49 -8.91
C ASP A 77 -8.93 22.09 -7.51
N ILE A 78 -7.96 21.19 -7.43
CA ILE A 78 -7.32 20.81 -6.16
C ILE A 78 -6.70 22.05 -5.50
N PHE A 79 -5.93 22.82 -6.24
CA PHE A 79 -5.30 24.02 -5.71
C PHE A 79 -6.31 25.08 -5.27
N ALA A 80 -7.36 25.29 -6.04
CA ALA A 80 -8.42 26.23 -5.71
C ALA A 80 -9.15 25.84 -4.41
N ALA A 81 -9.45 24.56 -4.23
CA ALA A 81 -10.21 24.06 -3.09
C ALA A 81 -9.36 23.89 -1.82
N THR A 82 -8.11 23.46 -1.94
CA THR A 82 -7.30 23.02 -0.79
C THR A 82 -6.05 23.85 -0.56
N ARG A 83 -5.64 24.67 -1.50
CA ARG A 83 -4.35 25.37 -1.57
C ARG A 83 -3.14 24.42 -1.62
N LEU A 84 -3.36 23.14 -1.86
CA LEU A 84 -2.29 22.17 -2.08
C LEU A 84 -2.01 22.02 -3.58
N THR A 85 -0.75 21.80 -3.90
CA THR A 85 -0.33 21.48 -5.27
C THR A 85 -0.40 19.97 -5.50
N ALA A 86 -0.69 19.56 -6.74
CA ALA A 86 -0.67 18.17 -7.17
C ALA A 86 0.19 17.99 -8.42
N SER A 87 0.94 16.89 -8.47
CA SER A 87 1.61 16.44 -9.70
C SER A 87 0.79 15.37 -10.38
N ALA A 88 0.75 15.37 -11.71
CA ALA A 88 0.00 14.39 -12.49
C ALA A 88 0.85 13.78 -13.60
N GLY A 89 0.63 12.48 -13.83
CA GLY A 89 1.17 11.75 -14.97
C GLY A 89 0.05 11.26 -15.87
N VAL A 90 0.14 11.55 -17.15
CA VAL A 90 -0.83 11.09 -18.17
C VAL A 90 -0.14 10.09 -19.07
N ALA A 91 -0.69 8.87 -19.15
CA ALA A 91 -0.11 7.80 -19.95
C ALA A 91 -1.18 6.74 -20.29
N PRO A 92 -0.92 5.86 -21.27
CA PRO A 92 -1.90 4.83 -21.68
C PRO A 92 -2.15 3.72 -20.65
N ASN A 93 -1.32 3.59 -19.61
CA ASN A 93 -1.48 2.58 -18.58
C ASN A 93 -0.97 3.05 -17.21
N LYS A 94 -1.34 2.31 -16.15
CA LYS A 94 -1.03 2.64 -14.76
C LYS A 94 0.47 2.71 -14.46
N PHE A 95 1.25 1.80 -15.02
CA PHE A 95 2.69 1.76 -14.83
C PHE A 95 3.36 3.07 -15.31
N LEU A 96 3.08 3.46 -16.53
CA LEU A 96 3.66 4.67 -17.12
C LEU A 96 3.10 5.94 -16.46
N ALA A 97 1.80 5.97 -16.14
CA ALA A 97 1.17 7.11 -15.45
C ALA A 97 1.81 7.37 -14.08
N LYS A 98 2.12 6.31 -13.31
CA LYS A 98 2.79 6.44 -12.01
C LYS A 98 4.20 7.02 -12.15
N ILE A 99 4.98 6.58 -13.13
CA ILE A 99 6.31 7.13 -13.38
C ILE A 99 6.21 8.59 -13.87
N ALA A 100 5.27 8.86 -14.78
CA ALA A 100 5.05 10.19 -15.30
C ALA A 100 4.68 11.19 -14.19
N SER A 101 3.90 10.77 -13.19
CA SER A 101 3.50 11.64 -12.08
C SER A 101 4.67 12.10 -11.19
N ASP A 102 5.77 11.34 -11.19
CA ASP A 102 6.99 11.69 -10.43
C ASP A 102 8.01 12.48 -11.25
N TRP A 103 7.83 12.57 -12.59
CA TRP A 103 8.85 13.09 -13.50
C TRP A 103 9.13 14.58 -13.34
N ASN A 104 8.06 15.38 -13.17
CA ASN A 104 8.14 16.83 -13.05
C ASN A 104 7.70 17.33 -11.67
N LYS A 105 7.92 16.55 -10.60
CA LYS A 105 7.64 17.01 -9.22
C LYS A 105 8.59 18.15 -8.83
N PRO A 106 8.16 19.12 -8.02
CA PRO A 106 6.81 19.33 -7.50
C PRO A 106 5.88 20.06 -8.49
N ASN A 107 4.56 19.94 -8.27
CA ASN A 107 3.50 20.66 -9.00
C ASN A 107 3.65 20.56 -10.54
N GLY A 108 4.01 19.38 -11.03
CA GLY A 108 4.27 19.13 -12.44
C GLY A 108 3.19 18.32 -13.13
N LEU A 109 3.19 18.38 -14.44
CA LEU A 109 2.44 17.51 -15.34
C LEU A 109 3.40 16.92 -16.34
N PHE A 110 3.35 15.61 -16.52
CA PHE A 110 4.14 14.91 -17.55
C PHE A 110 3.25 13.94 -18.33
N VAL A 111 3.44 13.91 -19.65
CA VAL A 111 2.60 13.12 -20.57
C VAL A 111 3.48 12.16 -21.35
N ILE A 112 3.13 10.88 -21.32
CA ILE A 112 3.77 9.85 -22.16
C ILE A 112 2.75 9.41 -23.21
N LYS A 113 2.92 9.87 -24.44
CA LYS A 113 2.04 9.51 -25.56
C LYS A 113 2.36 8.08 -26.05
N PRO A 114 1.37 7.35 -26.64
CA PRO A 114 1.58 5.97 -27.09
C PRO A 114 2.81 5.76 -27.97
N HIS A 115 3.05 6.64 -28.95
CA HIS A 115 4.19 6.56 -29.85
C HIS A 115 5.56 6.88 -29.20
N GLN A 116 5.56 7.44 -28.00
CA GLN A 116 6.77 7.80 -27.24
C GLN A 116 7.21 6.70 -26.27
N ILE A 117 6.37 5.69 -26.01
CA ILE A 117 6.58 4.69 -24.96
C ILE A 117 7.95 4.01 -25.13
N GLN A 118 8.24 3.45 -26.29
CA GLN A 118 9.47 2.67 -26.49
C GLN A 118 10.73 3.51 -26.27
N HIS A 119 10.74 4.73 -26.78
CA HIS A 119 11.85 5.66 -26.55
C HIS A 119 11.96 6.05 -25.07
N PHE A 120 10.84 6.31 -24.40
CA PHE A 120 10.84 6.72 -23.00
C PHE A 120 11.35 5.63 -22.05
N ILE A 121 10.95 4.36 -22.28
CA ILE A 121 11.33 3.27 -21.38
C ILE A 121 12.73 2.75 -21.60
N GLN A 122 13.32 2.94 -22.76
CA GLN A 122 14.62 2.39 -23.12
C GLN A 122 15.71 2.76 -22.09
N ASP A 123 15.78 4.01 -21.70
CA ASP A 123 16.79 4.54 -20.76
C ASP A 123 16.23 4.68 -19.32
N LEU A 124 15.01 4.16 -19.07
CA LEU A 124 14.38 4.29 -17.78
C LEU A 124 15.08 3.41 -16.74
N ALA A 125 15.69 4.04 -15.75
CA ALA A 125 16.41 3.36 -14.69
C ALA A 125 15.47 2.46 -13.85
N LEU A 126 15.84 1.19 -13.61
CA LEU A 126 15.04 0.19 -12.89
C LEU A 126 14.65 0.63 -11.47
N LYS A 127 15.45 1.45 -10.80
CA LYS A 127 15.13 2.01 -9.48
C LYS A 127 13.90 2.91 -9.47
N LYS A 128 13.45 3.42 -10.65
CA LYS A 128 12.24 4.25 -10.77
C LYS A 128 10.95 3.43 -10.96
N ILE A 129 11.09 2.12 -11.14
CA ILE A 129 9.94 1.24 -11.39
C ILE A 129 9.18 0.99 -10.09
N PRO A 130 7.86 1.21 -10.05
CA PRO A 130 7.04 0.86 -8.91
C PRO A 130 7.17 -0.62 -8.54
N GLY A 131 7.51 -0.91 -7.28
CA GLY A 131 7.78 -2.25 -6.79
C GLY A 131 9.26 -2.69 -6.81
N VAL A 132 10.15 -1.94 -7.46
CA VAL A 132 11.59 -2.15 -7.37
C VAL A 132 12.14 -1.43 -6.15
N GLY A 133 12.10 -2.10 -5.00
CA GLY A 133 12.76 -1.64 -3.78
C GLY A 133 14.25 -1.98 -3.77
N LYS A 134 14.94 -1.61 -2.68
CA LYS A 134 16.39 -1.81 -2.52
C LYS A 134 16.84 -3.24 -2.84
N VAL A 135 16.21 -4.25 -2.25
CA VAL A 135 16.59 -5.66 -2.44
C VAL A 135 16.44 -6.12 -3.89
N THR A 136 15.30 -5.77 -4.52
CA THR A 136 15.07 -6.09 -5.94
C THR A 136 16.07 -5.39 -6.84
N TYR A 137 16.36 -4.11 -6.56
CA TYR A 137 17.33 -3.33 -7.32
C TYR A 137 18.75 -3.89 -7.20
N GLU A 138 19.19 -4.27 -6.00
CA GLU A 138 20.49 -4.91 -5.78
C GLU A 138 20.60 -6.24 -6.55
N LYS A 139 19.54 -7.05 -6.55
CA LYS A 139 19.50 -8.30 -7.31
C LYS A 139 19.53 -8.08 -8.83
N LEU A 140 18.86 -7.05 -9.34
CA LEU A 140 18.94 -6.64 -10.75
C LEU A 140 20.35 -6.19 -11.12
N ASN A 141 21.00 -5.38 -10.27
CA ASN A 141 22.38 -4.95 -10.49
C ASN A 141 23.39 -6.10 -10.53
N GLN A 142 23.21 -7.14 -9.70
CA GLN A 142 24.03 -8.36 -9.72
C GLN A 142 23.95 -9.09 -11.09
N LEU A 143 22.83 -8.90 -11.81
CA LEU A 143 22.63 -9.42 -13.16
C LEU A 143 23.06 -8.41 -14.24
N ASN A 144 23.73 -7.32 -13.88
CA ASN A 144 24.13 -6.22 -14.78
C ASN A 144 22.93 -5.58 -15.51
N LEU A 145 21.75 -5.52 -14.86
CA LEU A 145 20.56 -4.91 -15.40
C LEU A 145 20.28 -3.58 -14.68
N HIS A 146 20.25 -2.47 -15.42
CA HIS A 146 20.17 -1.11 -14.87
C HIS A 146 18.98 -0.32 -15.41
N THR A 147 18.55 -0.62 -16.64
CA THR A 147 17.46 0.08 -17.35
C THR A 147 16.39 -0.91 -17.82
N LEU A 148 15.21 -0.40 -18.20
CA LEU A 148 14.20 -1.23 -18.87
C LEU A 148 14.68 -1.73 -20.21
N GLY A 149 15.50 -0.96 -20.95
CA GLY A 149 16.14 -1.41 -22.18
C GLY A 149 17.06 -2.62 -21.99
N ASP A 150 17.67 -2.77 -20.81
CA ASP A 150 18.43 -3.99 -20.50
C ASP A 150 17.47 -5.19 -20.28
N LEU A 151 16.32 -4.97 -19.61
CA LEU A 151 15.33 -6.03 -19.44
C LEU A 151 14.69 -6.48 -20.75
N GLN A 152 14.60 -5.60 -21.76
CA GLN A 152 14.07 -5.97 -23.09
C GLN A 152 14.89 -7.07 -23.78
N LYS A 153 16.16 -7.21 -23.42
CA LYS A 153 17.08 -8.20 -23.98
C LYS A 153 17.02 -9.55 -23.25
N ILE A 154 16.25 -9.64 -22.17
CA ILE A 154 16.17 -10.82 -21.31
C ILE A 154 14.85 -11.56 -21.57
N GLU A 155 14.94 -12.87 -21.71
CA GLU A 155 13.77 -13.71 -21.85
C GLU A 155 12.87 -13.71 -20.60
N GLU A 156 11.56 -13.82 -20.80
CA GLU A 156 10.57 -13.85 -19.72
C GLU A 156 10.89 -14.92 -18.67
N ASN A 157 11.28 -16.12 -19.11
CA ASN A 157 11.58 -17.25 -18.22
C ASN A 157 12.76 -16.97 -17.28
N VAL A 158 13.78 -16.25 -17.76
CA VAL A 158 14.92 -15.87 -16.94
C VAL A 158 14.49 -14.90 -15.84
N LEU A 159 13.67 -13.91 -16.17
CA LEU A 159 13.14 -12.96 -15.17
C LEU A 159 12.22 -13.67 -14.16
N ILE A 160 11.38 -14.62 -14.61
CA ILE A 160 10.55 -15.40 -13.72
C ILE A 160 11.39 -16.27 -12.80
N HIS A 161 12.46 -16.88 -13.28
CA HIS A 161 13.38 -17.67 -12.46
C HIS A 161 13.98 -16.86 -11.32
N HIS A 162 14.41 -15.64 -11.57
CA HIS A 162 15.05 -14.78 -10.58
C HIS A 162 14.07 -14.04 -9.66
N PHE A 163 12.90 -13.65 -10.16
CA PHE A 163 11.98 -12.73 -9.46
C PHE A 163 10.57 -13.29 -9.26
N GLY A 164 10.32 -14.56 -9.64
CA GLY A 164 9.01 -15.19 -9.52
C GLY A 164 7.92 -14.44 -10.30
N LYS A 165 6.74 -14.32 -9.71
CA LYS A 165 5.61 -13.60 -10.33
C LYS A 165 5.95 -12.15 -10.71
N TYR A 166 6.85 -11.51 -9.96
CA TYR A 166 7.27 -10.15 -10.26
C TYR A 166 8.17 -10.08 -11.51
N GLY A 167 8.91 -11.15 -11.82
CA GLY A 167 9.69 -11.27 -13.05
C GLY A 167 8.83 -11.15 -14.31
N LYS A 168 7.66 -11.79 -14.32
CA LYS A 168 6.68 -11.62 -15.40
C LYS A 168 6.22 -10.16 -15.53
N GLN A 169 5.97 -9.49 -14.43
CA GLN A 169 5.58 -8.09 -14.44
C GLN A 169 6.71 -7.17 -14.96
N LEU A 170 7.97 -7.44 -14.56
CA LEU A 170 9.13 -6.72 -15.06
C LEU A 170 9.29 -6.88 -16.58
N TYR A 171 9.07 -8.10 -17.09
CA TYR A 171 9.10 -8.37 -18.54
C TYR A 171 8.06 -7.53 -19.29
N LEU A 172 6.82 -7.49 -18.80
CA LEU A 172 5.76 -6.67 -19.41
C LEU A 172 6.11 -5.17 -19.35
N TYR A 173 6.61 -4.70 -18.22
CA TYR A 173 7.03 -3.32 -18.07
C TYR A 173 8.16 -2.93 -19.01
N ALA A 174 9.08 -3.85 -19.28
CA ALA A 174 10.13 -3.65 -20.27
C ALA A 174 9.59 -3.47 -21.69
N GLN A 175 8.39 -3.99 -21.99
CA GLN A 175 7.67 -3.75 -23.24
C GLN A 175 6.75 -2.51 -23.20
N GLY A 176 6.69 -1.79 -22.06
CA GLY A 176 5.77 -0.68 -21.85
C GLY A 176 4.32 -1.11 -21.60
N ILE A 177 4.11 -2.39 -21.30
CA ILE A 177 2.78 -3.00 -21.14
C ILE A 177 2.38 -3.11 -19.68
N ASP A 178 1.19 -2.65 -19.37
CA ASP A 178 0.50 -2.89 -18.10
C ASP A 178 -1.00 -3.02 -18.36
N ASN A 179 -1.49 -4.25 -18.38
CA ASN A 179 -2.89 -4.56 -18.70
C ASN A 179 -3.81 -4.50 -17.47
N ARG A 180 -3.32 -4.02 -16.33
CA ARG A 180 -4.15 -3.91 -15.13
C ARG A 180 -5.12 -2.74 -15.29
N PRO A 181 -6.45 -2.97 -15.24
CA PRO A 181 -7.43 -1.88 -15.29
C PRO A 181 -7.33 -1.01 -14.03
N VAL A 182 -7.84 0.21 -14.12
CA VAL A 182 -8.13 1.03 -12.94
C VAL A 182 -9.37 0.46 -12.27
N LYS A 183 -9.28 0.12 -10.97
CA LYS A 183 -10.34 -0.54 -10.21
C LYS A 183 -10.92 0.43 -9.19
N ALA A 184 -12.16 0.86 -9.41
CA ALA A 184 -12.86 1.74 -8.48
C ALA A 184 -13.15 1.07 -7.12
N GLU A 185 -13.33 -0.24 -7.11
CA GLU A 185 -13.58 -1.02 -5.91
C GLU A 185 -12.44 -2.01 -5.67
N ARG A 186 -12.01 -2.07 -4.43
CA ARG A 186 -11.06 -3.06 -3.94
C ARG A 186 -11.55 -3.65 -2.64
N GLU A 187 -11.87 -4.92 -2.67
CA GLU A 187 -12.20 -5.66 -1.47
C GLU A 187 -11.02 -5.66 -0.50
N ARG A 188 -11.31 -5.33 0.75
CA ARG A 188 -10.31 -5.38 1.82
C ARG A 188 -10.00 -6.84 2.13
N GLN A 189 -8.72 -7.20 2.06
CA GLN A 189 -8.27 -8.58 2.29
C GLN A 189 -7.96 -8.86 3.76
N GLN A 190 -7.53 -7.83 4.50
CA GLN A 190 -7.19 -7.96 5.92
C GLN A 190 -7.37 -6.66 6.69
N ILE A 191 -7.48 -6.78 8.00
CA ILE A 191 -7.38 -5.69 8.97
C ILE A 191 -6.30 -6.11 9.96
N SER A 192 -5.29 -5.26 10.15
CA SER A 192 -4.21 -5.52 11.10
C SER A 192 -3.86 -4.28 11.91
N LYS A 193 -3.34 -4.52 13.10
CA LYS A 193 -2.79 -3.51 14.01
C LYS A 193 -1.47 -4.01 14.56
N GLU A 194 -0.52 -3.10 14.69
CA GLU A 194 0.78 -3.41 15.28
C GLU A 194 1.27 -2.24 16.14
N ILE A 195 2.06 -2.56 17.15
CA ILE A 195 2.73 -1.61 18.02
C ILE A 195 4.23 -1.86 17.91
N THR A 196 4.98 -0.81 17.61
CA THR A 196 6.44 -0.80 17.76
C THR A 196 6.75 -0.17 19.11
N PHE A 197 7.49 -0.87 19.94
CA PHE A 197 7.86 -0.40 21.27
C PHE A 197 9.06 0.54 21.20
N ASP A 198 9.21 1.39 22.20
CA ASP A 198 10.38 2.25 22.36
C ASP A 198 11.62 1.43 22.76
N ASP A 199 11.44 0.41 23.60
CA ASP A 199 12.44 -0.56 24.01
C ASP A 199 12.09 -1.97 23.53
N ASP A 200 13.06 -2.89 23.55
CA ASP A 200 12.83 -4.29 23.21
C ASP A 200 12.33 -5.07 24.44
N TYR A 201 11.23 -5.81 24.31
CA TYR A 201 10.56 -6.55 25.38
C TYR A 201 10.61 -8.04 25.17
N THR A 202 10.64 -8.80 26.28
CA THR A 202 10.39 -10.26 26.27
C THR A 202 8.93 -10.53 25.89
N LEU A 203 8.60 -11.77 25.50
CA LEU A 203 7.21 -12.12 25.15
C LEU A 203 6.24 -11.87 26.32
N THR A 204 6.66 -12.14 27.54
CA THR A 204 5.84 -11.90 28.73
C THR A 204 5.56 -10.41 28.95
N GLU A 205 6.55 -9.56 28.74
CA GLU A 205 6.38 -8.10 28.82
C GLU A 205 5.48 -7.57 27.71
N CYS A 206 5.41 -8.24 26.55
CA CYS A 206 4.50 -7.89 25.47
C CYS A 206 3.02 -8.19 25.78
N ASN A 207 2.69 -8.92 26.85
CA ASN A 207 1.32 -9.35 27.13
C ASN A 207 0.31 -8.20 27.25
N HIS A 208 0.74 -7.03 27.73
CA HIS A 208 -0.11 -5.84 27.82
C HIS A 208 -0.56 -5.27 26.46
N ALA A 209 0.13 -5.63 25.36
CA ALA A 209 -0.14 -5.08 24.04
C ALA A 209 -1.24 -5.83 23.27
N TRP A 210 -1.51 -7.11 23.59
CA TRP A 210 -2.42 -7.95 22.80
C TRP A 210 -3.86 -7.50 22.88
N GLN A 211 -4.37 -7.23 24.10
CA GLN A 211 -5.76 -6.81 24.31
C GLN A 211 -6.08 -5.48 23.59
N PRO A 212 -5.29 -4.41 23.70
CA PRO A 212 -5.56 -3.19 22.94
C PRO A 212 -5.53 -3.38 21.41
N LEU A 213 -4.69 -4.30 20.90
CA LEU A 213 -4.63 -4.59 19.46
C LEU A 213 -5.89 -5.34 18.99
N THR A 214 -6.32 -6.36 19.72
CA THR A 214 -7.53 -7.12 19.41
C THR A 214 -8.78 -6.25 19.50
N GLU A 215 -8.89 -5.39 20.51
CA GLU A 215 -9.98 -4.42 20.64
C GLU A 215 -10.05 -3.47 19.44
N GLN A 216 -8.94 -2.89 19.03
CA GLN A 216 -8.91 -2.00 17.86
C GLN A 216 -9.30 -2.71 16.56
N ILE A 217 -8.91 -3.99 16.41
CA ILE A 217 -9.30 -4.81 15.25
C ILE A 217 -10.79 -5.07 15.31
N TRP A 218 -11.31 -5.50 16.46
CA TRP A 218 -12.72 -5.82 16.64
C TRP A 218 -13.61 -4.60 16.35
N ARG A 219 -13.32 -3.45 16.93
CA ARG A 219 -14.00 -2.17 16.62
C ARG A 219 -13.94 -1.82 15.12
N SER A 220 -12.85 -2.19 14.45
CA SER A 220 -12.71 -1.95 13.00
C SER A 220 -13.58 -2.91 12.19
N LEU A 221 -13.76 -4.16 12.62
CA LEU A 221 -14.68 -5.13 12.03
C LEU A 221 -16.13 -4.67 12.18
N GLU A 222 -16.55 -4.31 13.41
CA GLU A 222 -17.90 -3.82 13.70
C GLU A 222 -18.26 -2.59 12.88
N ARG A 223 -17.41 -1.56 12.89
CA ARG A 223 -17.65 -0.34 12.13
C ARG A 223 -17.80 -0.58 10.63
N LYS A 224 -17.18 -1.63 10.10
CA LYS A 224 -17.22 -1.99 8.67
C LYS A 224 -18.25 -3.06 8.36
N GLN A 225 -18.99 -3.54 9.36
CA GLN A 225 -19.94 -4.65 9.22
C GLN A 225 -19.27 -5.90 8.60
N LEU A 226 -18.08 -6.23 9.08
CA LEU A 226 -17.28 -7.36 8.61
C LEU A 226 -17.02 -8.35 9.74
N THR A 227 -16.80 -9.60 9.37
CA THR A 227 -16.20 -10.63 10.22
C THR A 227 -15.04 -11.30 9.48
N ALA A 228 -14.30 -12.18 10.16
CA ALA A 228 -13.10 -12.80 9.61
C ALA A 228 -13.04 -14.30 9.94
N ARG A 229 -12.42 -15.08 9.06
CA ARG A 229 -12.15 -16.52 9.27
C ARG A 229 -10.68 -16.86 9.43
N GLY A 230 -9.81 -15.86 9.46
CA GLY A 230 -8.39 -16.07 9.68
C GLY A 230 -7.82 -15.05 10.64
N VAL A 231 -6.89 -15.51 11.46
CA VAL A 231 -6.13 -14.69 12.43
C VAL A 231 -4.65 -14.92 12.21
N ASN A 232 -3.86 -13.87 12.27
CA ASN A 232 -2.41 -13.95 12.32
C ASN A 232 -1.84 -13.14 13.48
N VAL A 233 -0.74 -13.62 14.02
CA VAL A 233 0.11 -12.88 14.95
C VAL A 233 1.47 -12.65 14.31
N LYS A 234 2.05 -11.49 14.59
CA LYS A 234 3.34 -11.06 14.08
C LYS A 234 4.21 -10.58 15.24
N LEU A 235 5.41 -11.08 15.29
CA LEU A 235 6.43 -10.68 16.23
C LEU A 235 7.67 -10.27 15.46
N LYS A 236 8.25 -9.14 15.78
CA LYS A 236 9.50 -8.68 15.16
C LYS A 236 10.58 -8.59 16.22
N LEU A 237 11.64 -9.37 16.01
CA LEU A 237 12.78 -9.41 16.90
C LEU A 237 13.62 -8.12 16.83
N LYS A 238 14.44 -7.88 17.83
CA LYS A 238 15.45 -6.82 17.89
C LYS A 238 16.35 -6.76 16.65
N ASN A 239 16.72 -7.90 16.09
CA ASN A 239 17.51 -8.01 14.86
C ASN A 239 16.69 -7.82 13.57
N PHE A 240 15.43 -7.39 13.68
CA PHE A 240 14.47 -7.18 12.59
C PHE A 240 13.93 -8.45 11.93
N GLN A 241 14.33 -9.63 12.37
CA GLN A 241 13.70 -10.88 11.93
C GLN A 241 12.23 -10.88 12.33
N THR A 242 11.37 -11.31 11.42
CA THR A 242 9.93 -11.41 11.68
C THR A 242 9.52 -12.87 11.85
N LEU A 243 8.87 -13.15 12.96
CA LEU A 243 8.16 -14.39 13.22
C LEU A 243 6.67 -14.14 13.02
N GLN A 244 6.00 -15.04 12.32
CA GLN A 244 4.58 -14.90 12.04
C GLN A 244 3.91 -16.27 12.07
N HIS A 245 2.74 -16.34 12.72
CA HIS A 245 1.92 -17.54 12.72
C HIS A 245 0.48 -17.18 12.39
N SER A 246 -0.23 -18.06 11.70
CA SER A 246 -1.58 -17.78 11.23
C SER A 246 -2.45 -19.04 11.23
N LYS A 247 -3.74 -18.86 11.45
CA LYS A 247 -4.73 -19.94 11.46
C LYS A 247 -6.03 -19.48 10.79
N SER A 248 -6.60 -20.35 9.96
CA SER A 248 -7.91 -20.14 9.34
C SER A 248 -8.94 -21.11 9.93
N PHE A 249 -10.19 -20.65 9.99
CA PHE A 249 -11.30 -21.38 10.59
C PHE A 249 -12.42 -21.60 9.58
N LYS A 250 -13.21 -22.67 9.79
CA LYS A 250 -14.40 -22.93 8.98
C LYS A 250 -15.51 -21.90 9.26
N LEU A 251 -15.67 -21.53 10.53
CA LEU A 251 -16.65 -20.53 10.97
C LEU A 251 -15.94 -19.19 11.24
N PRO A 252 -16.64 -18.07 11.05
CA PRO A 252 -16.08 -16.75 11.35
C PRO A 252 -15.96 -16.53 12.86
N LEU A 253 -15.11 -15.60 13.26
CA LEU A 253 -15.00 -15.10 14.62
C LEU A 253 -16.35 -14.48 15.04
N ARG A 254 -16.79 -14.76 16.27
CA ARG A 254 -18.09 -14.33 16.79
C ARG A 254 -17.99 -13.20 17.79
N SER A 255 -16.82 -13.08 18.46
CA SER A 255 -16.60 -12.09 19.50
C SER A 255 -15.14 -11.65 19.56
N GLN A 256 -14.88 -10.51 20.22
CA GLN A 256 -13.55 -10.08 20.58
C GLN A 256 -12.82 -11.12 21.42
N GLN A 257 -13.52 -11.79 22.31
CA GLN A 257 -12.95 -12.84 23.17
C GLN A 257 -12.46 -14.04 22.34
N ASP A 258 -13.20 -14.44 21.29
CA ASP A 258 -12.73 -15.47 20.37
C ASP A 258 -11.41 -15.06 19.70
N LEU A 259 -11.32 -13.80 19.27
CA LEU A 259 -10.09 -13.27 18.67
C LEU A 259 -8.92 -13.31 19.66
N GLU A 260 -9.13 -12.89 20.90
CA GLU A 260 -8.12 -12.92 21.97
C GLU A 260 -7.65 -14.34 22.27
N GLN A 261 -8.57 -15.28 22.40
CA GLN A 261 -8.23 -16.69 22.63
C GLN A 261 -7.39 -17.27 21.49
N VAL A 262 -7.76 -16.96 20.25
CA VAL A 262 -7.00 -17.41 19.07
C VAL A 262 -5.60 -16.78 19.03
N VAL A 263 -5.45 -15.52 19.38
CA VAL A 263 -4.14 -14.84 19.47
C VAL A 263 -3.25 -15.54 20.48
N LEU A 264 -3.75 -15.82 21.69
CA LEU A 264 -3.00 -16.53 22.73
C LEU A 264 -2.64 -17.96 22.31
N GLN A 265 -3.56 -18.67 21.63
CA GLN A 265 -3.28 -19.99 21.08
C GLN A 265 -2.15 -19.95 20.05
N LEU A 266 -2.18 -19.00 19.11
CA LEU A 266 -1.15 -18.84 18.09
C LEU A 266 0.21 -18.53 18.69
N LEU A 267 0.27 -17.68 19.72
CA LEU A 267 1.53 -17.37 20.43
C LEU A 267 2.11 -18.62 21.12
N ASN A 268 1.27 -19.42 21.76
CA ASN A 268 1.70 -20.67 22.41
C ASN A 268 2.20 -21.70 21.38
N GLU A 269 1.53 -21.82 20.23
CA GLU A 269 1.93 -22.73 19.14
C GLU A 269 3.27 -22.34 18.48
N MET A 270 3.73 -21.10 18.66
CA MET A 270 5.03 -20.65 18.09
C MET A 270 6.25 -21.16 18.84
N HIS A 271 6.10 -21.70 20.05
CA HIS A 271 7.21 -22.21 20.89
C HIS A 271 8.41 -21.25 20.93
N ILE A 272 8.14 -19.99 21.25
CA ILE A 272 9.11 -18.91 21.22
C ILE A 272 10.15 -19.11 22.34
N ASP A 273 11.43 -18.96 22.00
CA ASP A 273 12.51 -18.97 22.98
C ASP A 273 12.32 -17.78 23.96
N PRO A 274 12.27 -18.05 25.28
CA PRO A 274 12.07 -17.00 26.29
C PRO A 274 13.15 -15.90 26.29
N SER A 275 14.33 -16.17 25.75
CA SER A 275 15.42 -15.20 25.63
C SER A 275 15.23 -14.17 24.53
N PHE A 276 14.27 -14.39 23.63
CA PHE A 276 14.03 -13.48 22.52
C PHE A 276 13.43 -12.16 23.01
N GLN A 277 13.92 -11.08 22.41
CA GLN A 277 13.41 -9.72 22.62
C GLN A 277 12.74 -9.20 21.34
N PHE A 278 11.58 -8.59 21.53
CA PHE A 278 10.71 -8.12 20.46
C PHE A 278 10.60 -6.60 20.50
N ARG A 279 10.80 -6.01 19.33
CA ARG A 279 10.60 -4.58 19.11
C ARG A 279 9.20 -4.24 18.62
N LEU A 280 8.46 -5.21 18.08
CA LEU A 280 7.13 -5.01 17.54
C LEU A 280 6.29 -6.26 17.73
N VAL A 281 5.04 -6.03 18.08
CA VAL A 281 3.99 -7.05 18.08
C VAL A 281 2.81 -6.59 17.24
N GLY A 282 2.13 -7.52 16.61
CA GLY A 282 0.99 -7.23 15.75
C GLY A 282 -0.02 -8.36 15.68
N VAL A 283 -1.27 -7.99 15.48
CA VAL A 283 -2.39 -8.90 15.23
C VAL A 283 -3.04 -8.51 13.91
N GLY A 284 -3.49 -9.49 13.15
CA GLY A 284 -4.26 -9.27 11.94
C GLY A 284 -5.37 -10.29 11.79
N VAL A 285 -6.42 -9.89 11.10
CA VAL A 285 -7.51 -10.77 10.69
C VAL A 285 -7.64 -10.73 9.17
N TYR A 286 -7.92 -11.87 8.56
CA TYR A 286 -8.01 -12.03 7.10
C TYR A 286 -9.15 -12.98 6.72
N GLN A 287 -9.37 -13.18 5.40
CA GLN A 287 -10.57 -13.83 4.89
C GLN A 287 -11.82 -13.13 5.41
N LEU A 288 -11.85 -11.82 5.20
CA LEU A 288 -12.95 -10.96 5.60
C LEU A 288 -14.20 -11.28 4.77
N GLN A 289 -15.34 -11.22 5.44
CA GLN A 289 -16.65 -11.38 4.81
C GLN A 289 -17.65 -10.43 5.47
N ALA A 290 -18.70 -10.06 4.75
CA ALA A 290 -19.78 -9.26 5.31
C ALA A 290 -20.42 -10.01 6.48
N LEU A 291 -20.77 -9.28 7.54
CA LEU A 291 -21.64 -9.80 8.60
C LEU A 291 -22.96 -10.17 7.93
N GLN A 292 -23.27 -11.46 7.86
CA GLN A 292 -24.62 -11.89 7.54
C GLN A 292 -25.51 -11.46 8.70
N GLN A 293 -26.42 -10.52 8.45
CA GLN A 293 -27.55 -10.37 9.36
C GLN A 293 -28.26 -11.74 9.37
N GLU A 294 -28.29 -12.40 10.53
CA GLU A 294 -29.17 -13.54 10.73
C GLU A 294 -30.58 -13.01 10.38
N SER A 295 -31.06 -13.39 9.20
CA SER A 295 -32.48 -13.23 8.90
C SER A 295 -33.17 -14.07 9.93
N GLN A 296 -33.80 -13.39 10.91
CA GLN A 296 -34.65 -13.99 11.88
C GLN A 296 -35.71 -14.78 11.10
N LEU A 297 -35.57 -16.09 11.05
CA LEU A 297 -36.60 -16.96 10.51
C LEU A 297 -37.84 -16.63 11.33
N SER A 298 -38.79 -15.90 10.74
CA SER A 298 -40.10 -15.71 11.32
C SER A 298 -40.72 -17.11 11.41
N LEU A 299 -40.79 -17.63 12.63
CA LEU A 299 -41.63 -18.77 12.95
C LEU A 299 -43.09 -18.31 12.81
N TRP A 300 -43.66 -18.57 11.62
CA TRP A 300 -45.11 -18.63 11.39
C TRP A 300 -45.42 -19.84 10.52
#